data_b48ee2c6ad9ad2b319420d9cba7c3513
#
_entry.id   b48ee2c6ad9ad2b319420d9cba7c3513
#
_cell.length_a   1.000
_cell.length_b   1.000
_cell.length_c   1.000
_cell.angle_alpha   90.00
_cell.angle_beta   90.00
_cell.angle_gamma   90.00
#
_symmetry.space_group_name_H-M   'P 1'
#
loop_
_entity.id
_entity.type
_entity.pdbx_description
1 polymer ?
#
loop_
_entity_poly.entity_id
_entity_poly.type
_entity_poly.pdbx_seq_one_letter_code
_entity_poly.pdbx_strand_id
1 'polypeptide(L)'
;DIEGRKVGFTICEDLWNDKGEDHYAADRNPYARYREAGVDTLVSINSSPFVRGKPEVRLRRLVGDDEQLTLVYVNQWGGQDELVFDGQSFVADRGQLRYCSSEVERDEFAVVDLGSAPQAPSSSDVPAAGVTVRSARLDQLIVMSLRDYARKSGFSDAVVASSGGVDSALTIALACEALGP
;
A
#
# COMPACT_ATOMS: atom_id res chain seq x y z
N ASP A 1 -13.44 -10.53 -19.31
CA ASP A 1 -12.39 -11.57 -19.45
C ASP A 1 -11.15 -10.96 -20.09
N ILE A 2 -10.00 -11.25 -19.52
CA ILE A 2 -8.69 -10.83 -20.04
C ILE A 2 -7.85 -12.10 -20.22
N GLU A 3 -7.51 -12.43 -21.46
CA GLU A 3 -6.73 -13.63 -21.82
C GLU A 3 -7.26 -14.94 -21.19
N GLY A 4 -8.58 -15.09 -21.15
CA GLY A 4 -9.24 -16.26 -20.59
C GLY A 4 -9.40 -16.27 -19.07
N ARG A 5 -8.92 -15.24 -18.37
CA ARG A 5 -9.13 -15.04 -16.92
C ARG A 5 -10.36 -14.18 -16.68
N LYS A 6 -11.17 -14.55 -15.72
CA LYS A 6 -12.24 -13.70 -15.20
C LYS A 6 -11.66 -12.73 -14.19
N VAL A 7 -11.57 -11.44 -14.58
CA VAL A 7 -11.00 -10.39 -13.75
C VAL A 7 -12.12 -9.54 -13.12
N GLY A 8 -12.10 -9.42 -11.81
CA GLY A 8 -12.93 -8.50 -11.03
C GLY A 8 -12.14 -7.27 -10.62
N PHE A 9 -12.85 -6.18 -10.34
CA PHE A 9 -12.25 -4.93 -9.86
C PHE A 9 -12.96 -4.47 -8.60
N THR A 10 -12.19 -4.08 -7.59
CA THR A 10 -12.66 -3.45 -6.36
C THR A 10 -11.97 -2.12 -6.14
N ILE A 11 -12.63 -1.24 -5.44
CA ILE A 11 -12.08 0.07 -5.09
C ILE A 11 -12.06 0.20 -3.57
N CYS A 12 -10.86 0.33 -3.02
CA CYS A 12 -10.59 0.63 -1.61
C CYS A 12 -11.42 -0.21 -0.63
N GLU A 13 -12.46 0.40 -0.02
CA GLU A 13 -13.30 -0.22 1.02
C GLU A 13 -14.01 -1.50 0.56
N ASP A 14 -14.27 -1.67 -0.72
CA ASP A 14 -14.94 -2.86 -1.25
C ASP A 14 -14.24 -4.16 -0.85
N LEU A 15 -12.90 -4.12 -0.73
CA LEU A 15 -12.09 -5.28 -0.37
C LEU A 15 -12.15 -5.61 1.13
N TRP A 16 -12.55 -4.64 1.97
CA TRP A 16 -12.50 -4.75 3.43
C TRP A 16 -13.81 -5.19 4.08
N ASN A 17 -14.87 -5.32 3.29
CA ASN A 17 -16.23 -5.52 3.77
C ASN A 17 -16.46 -6.74 4.69
N ASP A 18 -15.70 -7.82 4.50
CA ASP A 18 -15.77 -9.00 5.36
C ASP A 18 -14.59 -9.11 6.33
N LYS A 19 -13.63 -8.19 6.19
CA LYS A 19 -12.36 -8.22 6.92
C LYS A 19 -12.11 -6.99 7.79
N GLY A 20 -13.02 -6.01 7.75
CA GLY A 20 -12.96 -4.77 8.53
C GLY A 20 -13.89 -4.78 9.75
N GLU A 21 -13.89 -3.67 10.46
CA GLU A 21 -14.82 -3.41 11.56
C GLU A 21 -16.18 -2.88 11.07
N ASP A 22 -16.22 -2.37 9.84
CA ASP A 22 -17.43 -1.87 9.19
C ASP A 22 -18.17 -3.01 8.51
N HIS A 23 -19.28 -3.40 9.10
CA HIS A 23 -20.14 -4.46 8.59
C HIS A 23 -21.09 -3.93 7.53
N TYR A 24 -20.70 -3.99 6.28
CA TYR A 24 -21.72 -3.96 5.23
C TYR A 24 -22.54 -5.24 5.27
N ALA A 25 -23.82 -5.13 4.97
CA ALA A 25 -24.68 -6.31 4.88
C ALA A 25 -24.07 -7.36 3.94
N ALA A 26 -24.11 -8.63 4.30
CA ALA A 26 -23.44 -9.73 3.57
C ALA A 26 -23.88 -9.80 2.09
N ASP A 27 -25.10 -9.37 1.78
CA ASP A 27 -25.64 -9.27 0.42
C ASP A 27 -24.99 -8.17 -0.45
N ARG A 28 -24.23 -7.28 0.17
CA ARG A 28 -23.50 -6.17 -0.50
C ARG A 28 -22.01 -6.36 -0.51
N ASN A 29 -21.49 -7.49 -0.03
CA ASN A 29 -20.06 -7.75 -0.05
C ASN A 29 -19.57 -8.02 -1.49
N PRO A 30 -18.84 -7.08 -2.13
CA PRO A 30 -18.38 -7.26 -3.50
C PRO A 30 -17.45 -8.45 -3.66
N TYR A 31 -16.61 -8.72 -2.66
CA TYR A 31 -15.68 -9.82 -2.67
C TYR A 31 -16.38 -11.19 -2.72
N ALA A 32 -17.39 -11.39 -1.90
CA ALA A 32 -18.19 -12.60 -1.90
C ALA A 32 -18.89 -12.80 -3.25
N ARG A 33 -19.44 -11.73 -3.83
CA ARG A 33 -20.10 -11.78 -5.15
C ARG A 33 -19.15 -12.12 -6.28
N TYR A 34 -17.91 -11.64 -6.25
CA TYR A 34 -16.89 -12.02 -7.22
C TYR A 34 -16.50 -13.49 -7.13
N ARG A 35 -16.42 -14.03 -5.92
CA ARG A 35 -16.19 -15.48 -5.72
C ARG A 35 -17.32 -16.32 -6.27
N GLU A 36 -18.56 -15.98 -5.97
CA GLU A 36 -19.74 -16.64 -6.51
C GLU A 36 -19.81 -16.59 -8.04
N ALA A 37 -19.36 -15.48 -8.64
CA ALA A 37 -19.26 -15.32 -10.08
C ALA A 37 -18.09 -16.10 -10.72
N GLY A 38 -17.26 -16.76 -9.92
CA GLY A 38 -16.10 -17.53 -10.40
C GLY A 38 -15.00 -16.63 -10.97
N VAL A 39 -14.79 -15.46 -10.36
CA VAL A 39 -13.64 -14.59 -10.65
C VAL A 39 -12.39 -15.26 -10.12
N ASP A 40 -11.37 -15.37 -10.94
CA ASP A 40 -10.07 -15.97 -10.60
C ASP A 40 -8.99 -14.93 -10.27
N THR A 41 -9.16 -13.72 -10.74
CA THR A 41 -8.23 -12.61 -10.52
C THR A 41 -8.97 -11.36 -10.06
N LEU A 42 -8.63 -10.84 -8.91
CA LEU A 42 -9.20 -9.61 -8.35
C LEU A 42 -8.14 -8.50 -8.35
N VAL A 43 -8.45 -7.39 -9.00
CA VAL A 43 -7.64 -6.17 -8.98
C VAL A 43 -8.29 -5.18 -8.03
N SER A 44 -7.59 -4.81 -6.99
CA SER A 44 -8.04 -3.83 -6.01
C SER A 44 -7.23 -2.54 -6.12
N ILE A 45 -7.91 -1.45 -6.42
CA ILE A 45 -7.32 -0.11 -6.57
C ILE A 45 -7.62 0.69 -5.30
N ASN A 46 -6.57 1.14 -4.62
CA ASN A 46 -6.71 1.68 -3.27
C ASN A 46 -6.02 3.03 -3.10
N SER A 47 -6.61 3.86 -2.25
CA SER A 47 -6.02 5.03 -1.64
C SER A 47 -6.09 4.86 -0.12
N SER A 48 -5.45 3.80 0.37
CA SER A 48 -5.46 3.45 1.78
C SER A 48 -4.32 4.18 2.49
N PRO A 49 -4.61 5.17 3.36
CA PRO A 49 -3.58 5.97 3.99
C PRO A 49 -2.75 5.13 4.98
N PHE A 50 -1.51 5.56 5.15
CA PHE A 50 -0.61 4.97 6.13
C PHE A 50 -1.12 5.18 7.55
N VAL A 51 -1.17 4.10 8.29
CA VAL A 51 -1.32 4.08 9.74
C VAL A 51 -0.30 3.08 10.26
N ARG A 52 0.37 3.38 11.37
CA ARG A 52 1.36 2.48 11.95
C ARG A 52 0.78 1.08 12.20
N GLY A 53 1.44 0.06 11.66
CA GLY A 53 0.98 -1.34 11.74
C GLY A 53 -0.04 -1.75 10.66
N LYS A 54 -0.59 -0.81 9.90
CA LYS A 54 -1.57 -1.11 8.85
C LYS A 54 -1.00 -1.94 7.69
N PRO A 55 0.25 -1.73 7.23
CA PRO A 55 0.85 -2.56 6.20
C PRO A 55 0.86 -4.04 6.55
N GLU A 56 1.22 -4.37 7.78
CA GLU A 56 1.24 -5.75 8.28
C GLU A 56 -0.19 -6.34 8.37
N VAL A 57 -1.14 -5.53 8.81
CA VAL A 57 -2.55 -5.93 8.85
C VAL A 57 -3.06 -6.18 7.44
N ARG A 58 -2.71 -5.30 6.48
CA ARG A 58 -3.08 -5.40 5.07
C ARG A 58 -2.61 -6.72 4.47
N LEU A 59 -1.32 -7.05 4.58
CA LEU A 59 -0.78 -8.31 4.09
C LEU A 59 -1.36 -9.52 4.80
N ARG A 60 -1.42 -9.50 6.12
CA ARG A 60 -1.92 -10.64 6.90
C ARG A 60 -3.37 -10.99 6.57
N ARG A 61 -4.23 -9.99 6.40
CA ARG A 61 -5.65 -10.20 6.11
C ARG A 61 -5.93 -10.57 4.67
N LEU A 62 -5.11 -10.10 3.74
CA LEU A 62 -5.40 -10.25 2.31
C LEU A 62 -4.64 -11.40 1.63
N VAL A 63 -3.50 -11.82 2.17
CA VAL A 63 -2.62 -12.86 1.56
C VAL A 63 -2.94 -14.19 2.22
N GLY A 64 -3.62 -14.57 2.99
CA GLY A 64 -3.70 -15.90 3.63
C GLY A 64 -4.98 -16.66 3.42
N ASP A 65 -6.03 -16.00 2.99
CA ASP A 65 -7.38 -16.53 3.19
C ASP A 65 -8.02 -17.12 1.93
N ASP A 66 -7.41 -16.95 0.76
CA ASP A 66 -8.01 -17.45 -0.48
C ASP A 66 -7.00 -18.19 -1.37
N GLU A 67 -7.02 -19.51 -1.28
CA GLU A 67 -6.15 -20.37 -2.09
C GLU A 67 -6.63 -20.51 -3.56
N GLN A 68 -7.72 -19.86 -3.94
CA GLN A 68 -8.27 -19.95 -5.29
C GLN A 68 -8.15 -18.66 -6.09
N LEU A 69 -7.92 -17.54 -5.42
CA LEU A 69 -7.92 -16.21 -6.01
C LEU A 69 -6.51 -15.65 -6.17
N THR A 70 -6.27 -15.03 -7.31
CA THR A 70 -5.13 -14.11 -7.48
C THR A 70 -5.58 -12.70 -7.08
N LEU A 71 -4.92 -12.07 -6.12
CA LEU A 71 -5.18 -10.70 -5.71
C LEU A 71 -4.05 -9.78 -6.17
N VAL A 72 -4.39 -8.78 -6.95
CA VAL A 72 -3.51 -7.67 -7.33
C VAL A 72 -3.94 -6.44 -6.54
N TYR A 73 -3.22 -6.13 -5.49
CA TYR A 73 -3.49 -4.97 -4.63
C TYR A 73 -2.60 -3.81 -5.02
N VAL A 74 -3.20 -2.75 -5.55
CA VAL A 74 -2.49 -1.53 -5.93
C VAL A 74 -2.89 -0.41 -4.98
N ASN A 75 -1.93 0.21 -4.31
CA ASN A 75 -2.18 1.30 -3.38
C ASN A 75 -1.50 2.58 -3.84
N GLN A 76 -2.14 3.69 -3.58
CA GLN A 76 -1.58 5.01 -3.81
C GLN A 76 -0.27 5.20 -3.04
N TRP A 77 0.66 5.94 -3.64
CA TRP A 77 1.88 6.42 -3.02
C TRP A 77 1.91 7.95 -3.02
N GLY A 78 2.53 8.54 -1.99
CA GLY A 78 2.74 9.98 -1.90
C GLY A 78 1.94 10.67 -0.80
N GLY A 79 2.16 11.95 -0.64
CA GLY A 79 1.42 12.83 0.29
C GLY A 79 0.25 13.52 -0.40
N GLN A 80 -0.87 13.64 0.32
CA GLN A 80 -2.02 14.42 -0.13
C GLN A 80 -2.67 15.08 1.08
N ASP A 81 -2.62 16.40 1.13
CA ASP A 81 -3.05 17.20 2.30
C ASP A 81 -2.40 16.67 3.59
N GLU A 82 -3.18 16.28 4.59
CA GLU A 82 -2.70 15.66 5.84
C GLU A 82 -2.49 14.13 5.74
N LEU A 83 -2.79 13.52 4.60
CA LEU A 83 -2.68 12.08 4.42
C LEU A 83 -1.37 11.68 3.76
N VAL A 84 -0.83 10.56 4.21
CA VAL A 84 0.34 9.92 3.62
C VAL A 84 -0.04 8.53 3.13
N PHE A 85 0.33 8.20 1.92
CA PHE A 85 0.12 6.90 1.31
C PHE A 85 1.46 6.21 1.11
N ASP A 86 1.60 5.06 1.72
CA ASP A 86 2.84 4.29 1.77
C ASP A 86 3.08 3.39 0.55
N GLY A 87 2.14 3.40 -0.42
CA GLY A 87 2.19 2.47 -1.53
C GLY A 87 2.02 1.03 -1.03
N GLN A 88 3.12 0.28 -1.00
CA GLN A 88 3.15 -1.13 -0.60
C GLN A 88 2.11 -1.98 -1.34
N SER A 89 2.08 -1.77 -2.66
CA SER A 89 1.32 -2.61 -3.57
C SER A 89 1.86 -4.03 -3.57
N PHE A 90 1.01 -5.02 -3.75
CA PHE A 90 1.45 -6.41 -3.78
C PHE A 90 0.59 -7.27 -4.71
N VAL A 91 1.13 -8.42 -5.06
CA VAL A 91 0.41 -9.49 -5.75
C VAL A 91 0.49 -10.74 -4.91
N ALA A 92 -0.67 -11.31 -4.59
CA ALA A 92 -0.79 -12.61 -3.95
C ALA A 92 -1.53 -13.56 -4.91
N ASP A 93 -0.95 -14.72 -5.14
CA ASP A 93 -1.54 -15.75 -5.97
C ASP A 93 -1.80 -17.01 -5.14
N ARG A 94 -3.08 -17.36 -4.99
CA ARG A 94 -3.51 -18.53 -4.22
C ARG A 94 -2.91 -18.59 -2.81
N GLY A 95 -3.02 -17.48 -2.08
CA GLY A 95 -2.50 -17.35 -0.71
C GLY A 95 -0.98 -17.17 -0.62
N GLN A 96 -0.26 -17.12 -1.74
CA GLN A 96 1.19 -16.93 -1.76
C GLN A 96 1.55 -15.53 -2.26
N LEU A 97 2.37 -14.81 -1.51
CA LEU A 97 2.87 -13.52 -1.93
C LEU A 97 3.87 -13.70 -3.09
N ARG A 98 3.55 -13.09 -4.25
CA ARG A 98 4.36 -13.14 -5.47
C ARG A 98 5.23 -11.90 -5.63
N TYR A 99 4.72 -10.79 -5.17
CA TYR A 99 5.37 -9.49 -5.27
C TYR A 99 4.90 -8.60 -4.13
N CYS A 100 5.78 -7.80 -3.62
CA CYS A 100 5.47 -6.70 -2.71
C CYS A 100 6.39 -5.54 -3.03
N SER A 101 5.80 -4.36 -3.24
CA SER A 101 6.56 -3.12 -3.42
C SER A 101 7.39 -2.82 -2.16
N SER A 102 8.66 -2.54 -2.35
CA SER A 102 9.60 -2.23 -1.28
C SER A 102 9.96 -0.75 -1.21
N GLU A 103 9.63 0.00 -2.26
CA GLU A 103 10.00 1.39 -2.40
C GLU A 103 8.98 2.30 -1.70
N VAL A 104 9.47 3.17 -0.83
CA VAL A 104 8.70 4.19 -0.14
C VAL A 104 8.96 5.58 -0.72
N GLU A 105 10.03 5.72 -1.49
CA GLU A 105 10.53 7.04 -1.92
C GLU A 105 10.12 7.44 -3.33
N ARG A 106 9.52 6.53 -4.10
CA ARG A 106 9.16 6.76 -5.51
C ARG A 106 8.01 5.89 -5.98
N ASP A 107 7.43 6.29 -7.09
CA ASP A 107 6.55 5.42 -7.88
C ASP A 107 7.28 4.15 -8.31
N GLU A 108 6.62 3.03 -8.24
CA GLU A 108 7.16 1.74 -8.66
C GLU A 108 6.31 1.14 -9.78
N PHE A 109 6.98 0.60 -10.78
CA PHE A 109 6.36 -0.18 -11.84
C PHE A 109 6.93 -1.60 -11.82
N ALA A 110 6.06 -2.59 -11.73
CA ALA A 110 6.44 -3.99 -11.72
C ALA A 110 5.61 -4.79 -12.73
N VAL A 111 6.24 -5.78 -13.33
CA VAL A 111 5.57 -6.80 -14.16
C VAL A 111 5.65 -8.13 -13.41
N VAL A 112 4.50 -8.72 -13.11
CA VAL A 112 4.40 -9.97 -12.38
C VAL A 112 3.77 -11.04 -13.28
N ASP A 113 4.51 -12.09 -13.57
CA ASP A 113 3.99 -13.23 -14.29
C ASP A 113 3.17 -14.13 -13.36
N LEU A 114 1.89 -14.25 -13.64
CA LEU A 114 0.94 -15.07 -12.89
C LEU A 114 0.84 -16.51 -13.39
N GLY A 115 1.50 -16.84 -14.51
CA GLY A 115 1.49 -18.19 -15.12
C GLY A 115 2.62 -19.10 -14.67
N SER A 116 3.71 -18.54 -14.16
CA SER A 116 4.89 -19.28 -13.74
C SER A 116 4.75 -19.82 -12.32
N ALA A 117 5.49 -20.89 -12.01
CA ALA A 117 5.65 -21.35 -10.63
C ALA A 117 6.18 -20.22 -9.73
N PRO A 118 5.84 -20.20 -8.42
CA PRO A 118 6.32 -19.17 -7.51
C PRO A 118 7.84 -19.03 -7.60
N GLN A 119 8.31 -17.91 -8.16
CA GLN A 119 9.70 -17.52 -8.00
C GLN A 119 9.81 -16.85 -6.63
N ALA A 120 10.84 -17.17 -5.89
CA ALA A 120 11.13 -16.42 -4.67
C ALA A 120 11.15 -14.93 -5.02
N PRO A 121 10.45 -14.06 -4.27
CA PRO A 121 10.44 -12.65 -4.55
C PRO A 121 11.88 -12.14 -4.66
N SER A 122 12.12 -11.35 -5.71
CA SER A 122 13.45 -10.84 -6.05
C SER A 122 14.03 -9.84 -5.03
N SER A 123 13.22 -9.40 -4.08
CA SER A 123 13.69 -8.67 -2.92
C SER A 123 13.96 -9.66 -1.78
N SER A 124 15.18 -9.67 -1.27
CA SER A 124 15.66 -10.48 -0.14
C SER A 124 14.88 -10.29 1.18
N ASP A 125 13.78 -9.56 1.15
CA ASP A 125 13.05 -9.06 2.31
C ASP A 125 11.60 -9.56 2.42
N VAL A 126 11.17 -10.53 1.58
CA VAL A 126 9.86 -11.17 1.75
C VAL A 126 10.05 -12.51 2.48
N PRO A 127 9.77 -12.57 3.78
CA PRO A 127 9.91 -13.82 4.52
C PRO A 127 8.79 -14.78 4.12
N ALA A 128 9.15 -15.98 3.67
CA ALA A 128 8.28 -17.12 3.77
C ALA A 128 7.88 -17.31 5.24
N ALA A 129 6.60 -17.27 5.55
CA ALA A 129 6.02 -17.51 6.88
C ALA A 129 6.50 -16.58 8.03
N GLY A 130 6.52 -15.29 7.80
CA GLY A 130 6.81 -14.30 8.83
C GLY A 130 7.11 -12.96 8.19
N VAL A 131 6.10 -12.37 7.56
CA VAL A 131 6.25 -11.10 6.84
C VAL A 131 6.65 -10.01 7.80
N THR A 132 7.94 -9.74 7.91
CA THR A 132 8.38 -8.46 8.43
C THR A 132 8.26 -7.48 7.27
N VAL A 133 7.08 -6.87 7.14
CA VAL A 133 6.98 -5.65 6.35
C VAL A 133 8.03 -4.72 6.93
N ARG A 134 8.98 -4.28 6.13
CA ARG A 134 9.84 -3.17 6.56
C ARG A 134 8.89 -2.07 6.95
N SER A 135 8.80 -1.78 8.22
CA SER A 135 8.09 -0.59 8.70
C SER A 135 8.62 0.55 7.86
N ALA A 136 7.77 1.12 7.00
CA ALA A 136 8.14 2.28 6.23
C ALA A 136 8.79 3.24 7.22
N ARG A 137 10.00 3.65 6.95
CA ARG A 137 10.71 4.56 7.84
C ARG A 137 9.83 5.79 7.99
N LEU A 138 9.37 6.03 9.20
CA LEU A 138 8.42 7.10 9.48
C LEU A 138 8.99 8.48 9.09
N ASP A 139 10.29 8.66 9.24
CA ASP A 139 11.03 9.82 8.78
C ASP A 139 10.87 10.05 7.27
N GLN A 140 11.05 9.01 6.47
CA GLN A 140 10.89 9.08 5.00
C GLN A 140 9.46 9.43 4.59
N LEU A 141 8.46 8.85 5.26
CA LEU A 141 7.06 9.18 5.01
C LEU A 141 6.73 10.63 5.35
N ILE A 142 7.26 11.16 6.45
CA ILE A 142 7.08 12.57 6.83
C ILE A 142 7.74 13.50 5.80
N VAL A 143 8.98 13.20 5.42
CA VAL A 143 9.73 13.98 4.41
C VAL A 143 9.00 13.98 3.08
N MET A 144 8.53 12.82 2.62
CA MET A 144 7.75 12.67 1.40
C MET A 144 6.45 13.48 1.46
N SER A 145 5.72 13.38 2.57
CA SER A 145 4.46 14.12 2.77
C SER A 145 4.68 15.64 2.69
N LEU A 146 5.69 16.14 3.38
CA LEU A 146 6.01 17.57 3.39
C LEU A 146 6.44 18.06 2.01
N ARG A 147 7.29 17.30 1.31
CA ARG A 147 7.72 17.59 -0.07
C ARG A 147 6.54 17.65 -1.03
N ASP A 148 5.66 16.66 -0.97
CA ASP A 148 4.49 16.59 -1.84
C ASP A 148 3.50 17.69 -1.55
N TYR A 149 3.25 18.01 -0.28
CA TYR A 149 2.39 19.12 0.11
C TYR A 149 2.92 20.44 -0.43
N ALA A 150 4.19 20.75 -0.20
CA ALA A 150 4.81 21.97 -0.69
C ALA A 150 4.71 22.07 -2.22
N ARG A 151 5.11 21.01 -2.93
CA ARG A 151 5.08 20.96 -4.39
C ARG A 151 3.67 21.14 -4.95
N LYS A 152 2.68 20.45 -4.41
CA LYS A 152 1.27 20.49 -4.88
C LYS A 152 0.61 21.83 -4.55
N SER A 153 1.01 22.47 -3.46
CA SER A 153 0.51 23.78 -3.03
C SER A 153 1.28 24.96 -3.65
N GLY A 154 2.35 24.69 -4.41
CA GLY A 154 3.15 25.73 -5.05
C GLY A 154 4.09 26.48 -4.09
N PHE A 155 4.41 25.90 -2.93
CA PHE A 155 5.37 26.47 -2.00
C PHE A 155 6.80 26.03 -2.35
N SER A 156 7.71 26.99 -2.45
CA SER A 156 9.15 26.78 -2.65
C SER A 156 9.96 26.91 -1.35
N ASP A 157 9.42 27.63 -0.39
CA ASP A 157 10.12 28.00 0.83
C ASP A 157 9.27 27.66 2.06
N ALA A 158 9.95 27.37 3.16
CA ALA A 158 9.33 27.16 4.46
C ALA A 158 10.05 27.97 5.56
N VAL A 159 9.29 28.47 6.49
CA VAL A 159 9.82 29.15 7.68
C VAL A 159 9.52 28.33 8.91
N VAL A 160 10.55 27.97 9.66
CA VAL A 160 10.42 27.20 10.89
C VAL A 160 10.89 28.01 12.07
N ALA A 161 10.02 28.22 13.06
CA ALA A 161 10.37 28.88 14.31
C ALA A 161 11.18 27.94 15.21
N SER A 162 12.45 28.28 15.47
CA SER A 162 13.32 27.50 16.35
C SER A 162 13.20 27.98 17.80
N SER A 163 12.64 27.13 18.66
CA SER A 163 12.56 27.39 20.10
C SER A 163 13.79 26.93 20.87
N GLY A 164 14.74 26.25 20.21
CA GLY A 164 15.90 25.63 20.85
C GLY A 164 15.60 24.26 21.47
N GLY A 165 14.36 23.76 21.36
CA GLY A 165 13.95 22.42 21.81
C GLY A 165 14.12 21.35 20.74
N VAL A 166 14.05 20.08 21.15
CA VAL A 166 14.21 18.92 20.26
C VAL A 166 13.15 18.89 19.17
N ASP A 167 11.91 19.26 19.45
CA ASP A 167 10.82 19.22 18.48
C ASP A 167 11.06 20.17 17.31
N SER A 168 11.44 21.43 17.61
CA SER A 168 11.77 22.40 16.57
C SER A 168 13.02 22.00 15.78
N ALA A 169 14.03 21.42 16.45
CA ALA A 169 15.23 20.94 15.79
C ALA A 169 14.92 19.78 14.82
N LEU A 170 14.07 18.82 15.23
CA LEU A 170 13.62 17.73 14.36
C LEU A 170 12.80 18.26 13.19
N THR A 171 11.89 19.22 13.43
CA THR A 171 11.09 19.84 12.37
C THR A 171 11.98 20.50 11.31
N ILE A 172 13.02 21.24 11.74
CA ILE A 172 13.98 21.85 10.83
C ILE A 172 14.72 20.79 10.02
N ALA A 173 15.21 19.73 10.66
CA ALA A 173 15.93 18.67 9.97
C ALA A 173 15.08 18.02 8.88
N LEU A 174 13.83 17.65 9.19
CA LEU A 174 12.90 17.06 8.24
C LEU A 174 12.50 18.03 7.13
N ALA A 175 12.34 19.32 7.44
CA ALA A 175 12.04 20.35 6.44
C ALA A 175 13.21 20.54 5.46
N CYS A 176 14.45 20.58 5.96
CA CYS A 176 15.64 20.65 5.10
C CYS A 176 15.78 19.41 4.21
N GLU A 177 15.47 18.22 4.72
CA GLU A 177 15.50 17.00 3.92
C GLU A 177 14.41 16.99 2.84
N ALA A 178 13.24 17.56 3.15
CA ALA A 178 12.12 17.61 2.23
C ALA A 178 12.29 18.66 1.12
N LEU A 179 12.76 19.87 1.47
CA LEU A 179 12.74 21.06 0.61
C LEU A 179 14.13 21.54 0.18
N GLY A 180 15.17 21.01 0.77
CA GLY A 180 16.54 21.50 0.63
C GLY A 180 16.91 22.50 1.74
N PRO A 181 18.18 22.89 1.79
CA PRO A 181 18.70 23.85 2.78
C PRO A 181 18.24 25.28 2.49
#